data_6a979edbd77a20bd700644d3af3dd0a7
#
_entry.id   6a979edbd77a20bd700644d3af3dd0a7
#
_cell.length_a   1.000
_cell.length_b   1.000
_cell.length_c   1.000
_cell.angle_alpha   90.00
_cell.angle_beta   90.00
_cell.angle_gamma   90.00
#
_symmetry.space_group_name_H-M   'P 1'
#
loop_
_entity.id
_entity.type
_entity.pdbx_description
1 polymer ?
#
loop_
_entity_poly.entity_id
_entity_poly.type
_entity_poly.pdbx_seq_one_letter_code
_entity_poly.pdbx_strand_id
1 'polypeptide(L)'
;MSNNLLTISMITNEALMVLENELTFSSEVDRNYDDQFAVSGAKIGNTLNVRRPGRFIGTSGPALNVEDFNETSVPVTLSTQFHVDTQFTTQDLALSLDQFSDRVLKPAVAAVANKIDFDGLTMAKNSTANIVGTAGTPPTSLLTYLTAGAYLDSEGAPRDGRRSCIVEPFTGATIVDSLKGLFVPSDVIGKQYQKGM
;
A
#
# COMPACT_ATOMS: atom_id res chain seq x y z
N MET A 1 -10.34 28.96 30.34
CA MET A 1 -10.54 29.45 28.98
C MET A 1 -9.79 28.50 28.07
N SER A 2 -10.50 27.67 27.32
CA SER A 2 -9.90 26.56 26.57
C SER A 2 -9.68 26.95 25.11
N ASN A 3 -8.45 27.23 24.75
CA ASN A 3 -8.01 27.41 23.38
C ASN A 3 -7.43 26.10 22.77
N ASN A 4 -7.75 24.96 23.32
CA ASN A 4 -7.09 23.70 22.95
C ASN A 4 -7.68 22.97 21.73
N LEU A 5 -8.86 23.35 21.25
CA LEU A 5 -9.50 22.60 20.16
C LEU A 5 -8.88 22.82 18.77
N LEU A 6 -8.43 24.04 18.49
CA LEU A 6 -7.75 24.34 17.22
C LEU A 6 -6.39 23.68 17.10
N THR A 7 -5.65 23.60 18.19
CA THR A 7 -4.31 23.00 18.23
C THR A 7 -4.38 21.48 17.99
N ILE A 8 -5.37 20.79 18.56
CA ILE A 8 -5.57 19.34 18.38
C ILE A 8 -5.89 19.01 16.92
N SER A 9 -6.79 19.77 16.28
CA SER A 9 -7.13 19.54 14.87
C SER A 9 -5.95 19.81 13.93
N MET A 10 -5.12 20.81 14.21
CA MET A 10 -3.93 21.11 13.42
C MET A 10 -2.89 19.97 13.54
N ILE A 11 -2.64 19.49 14.74
CA ILE A 11 -1.74 18.34 14.99
C ILE A 11 -2.27 17.08 14.30
N THR A 12 -3.57 16.83 14.36
CA THR A 12 -4.19 15.66 13.70
C THR A 12 -4.04 15.73 12.20
N ASN A 13 -4.29 16.88 11.59
CA ASN A 13 -4.16 17.05 10.15
C ASN A 13 -2.71 16.91 9.69
N GLU A 14 -1.76 17.45 10.43
CA GLU A 14 -0.34 17.30 10.17
C GLU A 14 0.10 15.82 10.28
N ALA A 15 -0.35 15.12 11.31
CA ALA A 15 -0.06 13.70 11.49
C ALA A 15 -0.63 12.85 10.35
N LEU A 16 -1.85 13.14 9.86
CA LEU A 16 -2.46 12.44 8.73
C LEU A 16 -1.69 12.69 7.43
N MET A 17 -1.28 13.94 7.18
CA MET A 17 -0.49 14.29 5.99
C MET A 17 0.87 13.58 5.99
N VAL A 18 1.54 13.53 7.14
CA VAL A 18 2.81 12.81 7.28
C VAL A 18 2.60 11.31 7.08
N LEU A 19 1.53 10.74 7.65
CA LEU A 19 1.20 9.32 7.51
C LEU A 19 0.98 8.94 6.04
N GLU A 20 0.21 9.71 5.30
CA GLU A 20 -0.04 9.44 3.88
C GLU A 20 1.24 9.45 3.03
N ASN A 21 2.18 10.34 3.37
CA ASN A 21 3.45 10.44 2.66
C ASN A 21 4.43 9.30 3.00
N GLU A 22 4.34 8.71 4.19
CA GLU A 22 5.22 7.62 4.65
C GLU A 22 4.75 6.23 4.22
N LEU A 23 3.47 6.06 3.88
CA LEU A 23 2.91 4.78 3.45
C LEU A 23 3.44 4.39 2.06
N THR A 24 3.95 3.15 1.93
CA THR A 24 4.45 2.60 0.67
C THR A 24 3.49 1.57 0.10
N PHE A 25 3.28 0.45 0.79
CA PHE A 25 2.38 -0.62 0.35
C PHE A 25 0.91 -0.17 0.42
N SER A 26 0.55 0.44 1.52
CA SER A 26 -0.84 0.86 1.77
C SER A 26 -1.28 2.04 0.90
N SER A 27 -0.36 2.76 0.26
CA SER A 27 -0.70 3.77 -0.75
C SER A 27 -1.12 3.17 -2.10
N GLU A 28 -0.63 1.97 -2.43
CA GLU A 28 -0.88 1.29 -3.69
C GLU A 28 -2.12 0.39 -3.68
N VAL A 29 -2.69 0.09 -2.50
CA VAL A 29 -3.91 -0.71 -2.38
C VAL A 29 -5.16 0.14 -2.54
N ASP A 30 -6.25 -0.47 -3.03
CA ASP A 30 -7.53 0.20 -3.14
C ASP A 30 -8.14 0.42 -1.74
N ARG A 31 -8.44 1.70 -1.43
CA ARG A 31 -9.01 2.14 -0.15
C ARG A 31 -10.46 2.62 -0.28
N ASN A 32 -11.06 2.48 -1.47
CA ASN A 32 -12.36 3.08 -1.80
C ASN A 32 -13.55 2.13 -1.62
N TYR A 33 -13.47 1.14 -0.74
CA TYR A 33 -14.57 0.20 -0.53
C TYR A 33 -15.75 0.81 0.23
N ASP A 34 -15.47 1.65 1.23
CA ASP A 34 -16.50 2.32 2.02
C ASP A 34 -15.91 3.53 2.74
N ASP A 35 -16.55 4.67 2.55
CA ASP A 35 -16.23 5.93 3.23
C ASP A 35 -17.04 6.15 4.52
N GLN A 36 -18.02 5.27 4.82
CA GLN A 36 -18.89 5.41 5.97
C GLN A 36 -18.13 5.33 7.29
N PHE A 37 -17.04 4.57 7.36
CA PHE A 37 -16.16 4.55 8.51
C PHE A 37 -15.48 5.90 8.77
N ALA A 38 -15.17 6.66 7.74
CA ALA A 38 -14.59 7.98 7.87
C ALA A 38 -15.60 9.02 8.38
N VAL A 39 -16.88 8.87 8.02
CA VAL A 39 -17.94 9.85 8.34
C VAL A 39 -18.72 9.49 9.60
N SER A 40 -18.99 8.21 9.86
CA SER A 40 -19.89 7.74 10.92
C SER A 40 -19.24 6.82 11.94
N GLY A 41 -17.99 6.47 11.77
CA GLY A 41 -17.09 5.63 12.58
C GLY A 41 -17.74 4.64 13.56
N ALA A 42 -18.21 5.15 14.69
CA ALA A 42 -18.67 4.33 15.79
C ALA A 42 -20.08 3.70 15.65
N LYS A 43 -20.84 4.02 14.61
CA LYS A 43 -22.24 3.56 14.47
C LYS A 43 -22.40 2.28 13.66
N ILE A 44 -21.39 1.88 12.89
CA ILE A 44 -21.48 0.79 11.91
C ILE A 44 -20.88 -0.51 12.46
N GLY A 45 -20.17 -0.45 13.57
CA GLY A 45 -19.42 -1.58 14.11
C GLY A 45 -18.04 -1.71 13.46
N ASN A 46 -17.34 -2.80 13.76
CA ASN A 46 -15.98 -3.08 13.32
C ASN A 46 -15.90 -4.01 12.10
N THR A 47 -17.03 -4.37 11.50
CA THR A 47 -17.09 -5.31 10.37
C THR A 47 -17.77 -4.68 9.18
N LEU A 48 -17.05 -4.68 8.04
CA LEU A 48 -17.54 -4.24 6.74
C LEU A 48 -17.79 -5.46 5.86
N ASN A 49 -18.97 -5.56 5.25
CA ASN A 49 -19.30 -6.63 4.31
C ASN A 49 -19.04 -6.17 2.87
N VAL A 50 -17.93 -6.62 2.30
CA VAL A 50 -17.55 -6.32 0.91
C VAL A 50 -18.24 -7.30 -0.03
N ARG A 51 -19.06 -6.80 -0.97
CA ARG A 51 -19.75 -7.63 -1.95
C ARG A 51 -18.76 -8.16 -2.98
N ARG A 52 -18.90 -9.42 -3.34
CA ARG A 52 -18.13 -10.01 -4.44
C ARG A 52 -18.87 -9.79 -5.75
N PRO A 53 -18.15 -9.47 -6.85
CA PRO A 53 -18.77 -9.42 -8.18
C PRO A 53 -19.30 -10.81 -8.56
N GLY A 54 -20.50 -10.84 -9.12
CA GLY A 54 -21.10 -12.07 -9.64
C GLY A 54 -20.36 -12.55 -10.90
N ARG A 55 -20.25 -13.85 -11.06
CA ARG A 55 -19.74 -14.49 -12.27
C ARG A 55 -20.90 -15.08 -13.06
N PHE A 56 -20.99 -14.74 -14.35
CA PHE A 56 -21.97 -15.29 -15.26
C PHE A 56 -21.29 -16.24 -16.25
N ILE A 57 -22.00 -17.32 -16.59
CA ILE A 57 -21.54 -18.29 -17.59
C ILE A 57 -22.41 -18.10 -18.83
N GLY A 58 -21.83 -17.53 -19.88
CA GLY A 58 -22.58 -17.36 -21.14
C GLY A 58 -22.88 -18.70 -21.83
N THR A 59 -24.10 -18.88 -22.35
CA THR A 59 -24.50 -20.06 -23.13
C THR A 59 -24.63 -19.70 -24.59
N SER A 60 -24.19 -20.62 -25.49
CA SER A 60 -24.32 -20.47 -26.92
C SER A 60 -25.61 -21.12 -27.41
N GLY A 61 -26.34 -20.44 -28.31
CA GLY A 61 -27.54 -20.98 -28.96
C GLY A 61 -28.76 -20.06 -28.82
N PRO A 62 -29.84 -20.36 -29.54
CA PRO A 62 -31.06 -19.55 -29.56
C PRO A 62 -31.94 -19.74 -28.31
N ALA A 63 -31.69 -20.77 -27.52
CA ALA A 63 -32.47 -21.04 -26.32
C ALA A 63 -32.02 -20.15 -25.16
N LEU A 64 -32.98 -19.52 -24.49
CA LEU A 64 -32.74 -18.73 -23.29
C LEU A 64 -32.38 -19.66 -22.13
N ASN A 65 -31.22 -19.47 -21.54
CA ASN A 65 -30.81 -20.10 -20.27
C ASN A 65 -30.67 -19.02 -19.20
N VAL A 66 -31.61 -18.98 -18.28
CA VAL A 66 -31.64 -17.99 -17.22
C VAL A 66 -30.78 -18.49 -16.07
N GLU A 67 -29.76 -17.70 -15.72
CA GLU A 67 -28.90 -17.97 -14.55
C GLU A 67 -29.42 -17.19 -13.33
N ASP A 68 -29.45 -17.86 -12.18
CA ASP A 68 -29.75 -17.19 -10.91
C ASP A 68 -28.54 -16.39 -10.42
N PHE A 69 -28.77 -15.12 -10.13
CA PHE A 69 -27.74 -14.24 -9.58
C PHE A 69 -27.74 -14.33 -8.05
N ASN A 70 -26.69 -14.90 -7.48
CA ASN A 70 -26.51 -14.98 -6.05
C ASN A 70 -25.34 -14.09 -5.60
N GLU A 71 -25.65 -12.98 -4.93
CA GLU A 71 -24.63 -12.08 -4.37
C GLU A 71 -24.04 -12.70 -3.10
N THR A 72 -22.72 -12.81 -3.08
CA THR A 72 -21.96 -13.20 -1.89
C THR A 72 -21.15 -12.03 -1.36
N SER A 73 -20.94 -11.98 -0.05
CA SER A 73 -20.11 -10.96 0.61
C SER A 73 -19.02 -11.59 1.45
N VAL A 74 -17.91 -10.85 1.62
CA VAL A 74 -16.82 -11.21 2.51
C VAL A 74 -16.78 -10.20 3.66
N PRO A 75 -16.85 -10.64 4.90
CA PRO A 75 -16.69 -9.76 6.04
C PRO A 75 -15.21 -9.36 6.19
N VAL A 76 -14.95 -8.06 6.24
CA VAL A 76 -13.65 -7.47 6.60
C VAL A 76 -13.80 -6.84 7.97
N THR A 77 -13.06 -7.36 8.95
CA THR A 77 -13.16 -6.91 10.34
C THR A 77 -11.92 -6.10 10.73
N LEU A 78 -12.15 -4.92 11.30
CA LEU A 78 -11.10 -4.10 11.88
C LEU A 78 -10.76 -4.67 13.27
N SER A 79 -9.70 -5.48 13.33
CA SER A 79 -9.31 -6.19 14.56
C SER A 79 -7.99 -5.72 15.15
N THR A 80 -7.15 -5.06 14.36
CA THR A 80 -5.81 -4.63 14.79
C THR A 80 -5.84 -3.16 15.18
N GLN A 81 -5.38 -2.87 16.38
CA GLN A 81 -5.18 -1.50 16.87
C GLN A 81 -3.70 -1.33 17.22
N PHE A 82 -3.07 -0.31 16.68
CA PHE A 82 -1.69 0.05 16.98
C PHE A 82 -1.61 1.54 17.32
N HIS A 83 -0.86 1.88 18.34
CA HIS A 83 -0.70 3.26 18.78
C HIS A 83 0.74 3.50 19.25
N VAL A 84 1.15 4.74 19.18
CA VAL A 84 2.41 5.23 19.74
C VAL A 84 2.07 6.32 20.74
N ASP A 85 2.36 6.08 22.02
CA ASP A 85 2.05 7.00 23.09
C ASP A 85 3.27 7.89 23.37
N THR A 86 3.03 9.19 23.28
CA THR A 86 4.05 10.19 23.60
C THR A 86 3.56 11.09 24.72
N GLN A 87 4.41 11.35 25.69
CA GLN A 87 4.13 12.30 26.76
C GLN A 87 5.03 13.52 26.60
N PHE A 88 4.44 14.70 26.62
CA PHE A 88 5.18 15.96 26.57
C PHE A 88 4.72 16.89 27.67
N THR A 89 5.65 17.72 28.12
CA THR A 89 5.40 18.70 29.18
C THR A 89 4.85 20.01 28.61
N THR A 90 4.32 20.86 29.47
CA THR A 90 3.83 22.19 29.08
C THR A 90 4.94 23.06 28.48
N GLN A 91 6.20 22.79 28.82
CA GLN A 91 7.35 23.50 28.24
C GLN A 91 7.61 23.06 26.79
N ASP A 92 7.35 21.80 26.45
CA ASP A 92 7.50 21.29 25.09
C ASP A 92 6.42 21.84 24.15
N LEU A 93 5.26 22.22 24.69
CA LEU A 93 4.18 22.89 23.95
C LEU A 93 4.52 24.34 23.54
N ALA A 94 5.61 24.91 24.03
CA ALA A 94 6.11 26.22 23.60
C ALA A 94 6.84 26.18 22.24
N LEU A 95 7.08 24.97 21.69
CA LEU A 95 7.64 24.80 20.35
C LEU A 95 6.63 25.22 19.26
N SER A 96 7.13 25.73 18.14
CA SER A 96 6.31 25.93 16.95
C SER A 96 5.77 24.59 16.45
N LEU A 97 4.64 24.63 15.74
CA LEU A 97 4.02 23.42 15.16
C LEU A 97 5.01 22.64 14.28
N ASP A 98 5.79 23.34 13.47
CA ASP A 98 6.79 22.73 12.59
C ASP A 98 7.89 21.99 13.37
N GLN A 99 8.40 22.61 14.45
CA GLN A 99 9.40 21.97 15.29
C GLN A 99 8.85 20.76 16.06
N PHE A 100 7.59 20.83 16.47
CA PHE A 100 6.90 19.71 17.11
C PHE A 100 6.65 18.58 16.11
N SER A 101 6.23 18.90 14.88
CA SER A 101 6.05 17.95 13.79
C SER A 101 7.35 17.18 13.50
N ASP A 102 8.46 17.89 13.32
CA ASP A 102 9.75 17.26 12.97
C ASP A 102 10.33 16.39 14.09
N ARG A 103 10.18 16.81 15.34
CA ARG A 103 10.82 16.12 16.48
C ARG A 103 9.99 14.99 17.07
N VAL A 104 8.66 15.09 17.02
CA VAL A 104 7.77 14.18 17.73
C VAL A 104 6.84 13.45 16.77
N LEU A 105 6.11 14.20 15.91
CA LEU A 105 5.09 13.59 15.06
C LEU A 105 5.70 12.69 13.99
N LYS A 106 6.69 13.16 13.23
CA LYS A 106 7.27 12.37 12.13
C LYS A 106 7.84 11.03 12.60
N PRO A 107 8.67 10.94 13.65
CA PRO A 107 9.16 9.65 14.15
C PRO A 107 8.04 8.73 14.68
N ALA A 108 7.03 9.29 15.36
CA ALA A 108 5.90 8.52 15.86
C ALA A 108 5.04 7.97 14.73
N VAL A 109 4.73 8.80 13.74
CA VAL A 109 3.94 8.43 12.57
C VAL A 109 4.70 7.42 11.70
N ALA A 110 6.01 7.57 11.51
CA ALA A 110 6.83 6.60 10.80
C ALA A 110 6.77 5.20 11.43
N ALA A 111 6.73 5.11 12.76
CA ALA A 111 6.55 3.82 13.44
C ALA A 111 5.18 3.20 13.15
N VAL A 112 4.11 4.01 13.10
CA VAL A 112 2.76 3.57 12.73
C VAL A 112 2.71 3.12 11.26
N ALA A 113 3.27 3.91 10.35
CA ALA A 113 3.33 3.60 8.92
C ALA A 113 4.07 2.27 8.65
N ASN A 114 5.23 2.09 9.28
CA ASN A 114 5.98 0.84 9.19
C ASN A 114 5.18 -0.37 9.67
N LYS A 115 4.42 -0.22 10.75
CA LYS A 115 3.56 -1.31 11.25
C LYS A 115 2.42 -1.64 10.29
N ILE A 116 1.76 -0.63 9.72
CA ILE A 116 0.68 -0.80 8.75
C ILE A 116 1.21 -1.52 7.50
N ASP A 117 2.31 -1.05 6.94
CA ASP A 117 2.91 -1.66 5.74
C ASP A 117 3.43 -3.08 6.00
N PHE A 118 4.01 -3.34 7.17
CA PHE A 118 4.44 -4.68 7.57
C PHE A 118 3.26 -5.66 7.68
N ASP A 119 2.17 -5.25 8.31
CA ASP A 119 0.97 -6.08 8.44
C ASP A 119 0.31 -6.31 7.09
N GLY A 120 0.24 -5.27 6.24
CA GLY A 120 -0.27 -5.35 4.88
C GLY A 120 0.54 -6.31 4.00
N LEU A 121 1.86 -6.20 3.99
CA LEU A 121 2.75 -7.11 3.26
C LEU A 121 2.68 -8.56 3.79
N THR A 122 2.57 -8.72 5.10
CA THR A 122 2.41 -10.05 5.72
C THR A 122 1.08 -10.69 5.32
N MET A 123 0.01 -9.92 5.30
CA MET A 123 -1.30 -10.37 4.83
C MET A 123 -1.25 -10.75 3.35
N ALA A 124 -0.69 -9.91 2.50
CA ALA A 124 -0.53 -10.17 1.06
C ALA A 124 0.25 -11.45 0.82
N LYS A 125 1.40 -11.62 1.48
CA LYS A 125 2.22 -12.85 1.40
C LYS A 125 1.43 -14.11 1.79
N ASN A 126 0.63 -14.05 2.84
CA ASN A 126 -0.08 -15.23 3.37
C ASN A 126 -1.37 -15.54 2.57
N SER A 127 -1.95 -14.56 1.89
CA SER A 127 -3.23 -14.69 1.19
C SER A 127 -3.09 -14.91 -0.31
N THR A 128 -1.90 -14.65 -0.89
CA THR A 128 -1.68 -14.78 -2.33
C THR A 128 -1.20 -16.19 -2.68
N ALA A 129 -1.96 -16.86 -3.55
CA ALA A 129 -1.64 -18.22 -4.00
C ALA A 129 -0.59 -18.25 -5.12
N ASN A 130 -0.55 -17.21 -5.96
CA ASN A 130 0.37 -17.13 -7.10
C ASN A 130 1.74 -16.61 -6.64
N ILE A 131 2.74 -17.49 -6.67
CA ILE A 131 4.11 -17.19 -6.28
C ILE A 131 5.03 -17.40 -7.48
N VAL A 132 5.91 -16.45 -7.75
CA VAL A 132 6.92 -16.53 -8.80
C VAL A 132 8.30 -16.47 -8.15
N GLY A 133 9.19 -17.36 -8.57
CA GLY A 133 10.53 -17.48 -8.00
C GLY A 133 10.56 -18.39 -6.77
N THR A 134 11.64 -18.32 -6.01
CA THR A 134 11.86 -19.13 -4.80
C THR A 134 11.75 -18.24 -3.56
N ALA A 135 10.88 -18.61 -2.63
CA ALA A 135 10.70 -17.86 -1.38
C ALA A 135 12.04 -17.75 -0.62
N GLY A 136 12.34 -16.54 -0.14
CA GLY A 136 13.59 -16.24 0.57
C GLY A 136 14.81 -15.97 -0.32
N THR A 137 14.66 -16.08 -1.64
CA THR A 137 15.75 -15.78 -2.59
C THR A 137 15.37 -14.52 -3.39
N PRO A 138 16.15 -13.44 -3.28
CA PRO A 138 15.90 -12.24 -4.08
C PRO A 138 16.01 -12.55 -5.58
N PRO A 139 15.06 -12.08 -6.40
CA PRO A 139 15.11 -12.30 -7.84
C PRO A 139 16.26 -11.47 -8.46
N THR A 140 17.10 -12.14 -9.22
CA THR A 140 18.27 -11.53 -9.89
C THR A 140 18.07 -11.29 -11.38
N SER A 141 16.90 -11.64 -11.92
CA SER A 141 16.62 -11.57 -13.35
C SER A 141 15.30 -10.84 -13.60
N LEU A 142 15.27 -10.03 -14.65
CA LEU A 142 14.05 -9.40 -15.15
C LEU A 142 12.97 -10.43 -15.51
N LEU A 143 13.37 -11.64 -15.93
CA LEU A 143 12.44 -12.70 -16.31
C LEU A 143 11.42 -13.01 -15.18
N THR A 144 11.86 -13.01 -13.92
CA THR A 144 10.99 -13.25 -12.77
C THR A 144 9.84 -12.23 -12.70
N TYR A 145 10.14 -10.95 -12.95
CA TYR A 145 9.13 -9.89 -12.96
C TYR A 145 8.20 -9.96 -14.17
N LEU A 146 8.75 -10.29 -15.35
CA LEU A 146 7.93 -10.52 -16.54
C LEU A 146 7.00 -11.71 -16.37
N THR A 147 7.46 -12.77 -15.70
CA THR A 147 6.64 -13.93 -15.37
C THR A 147 5.53 -13.57 -14.39
N ALA A 148 5.82 -12.75 -13.38
CA ALA A 148 4.80 -12.24 -12.45
C ALA A 148 3.72 -11.43 -13.20
N GLY A 149 4.14 -10.57 -14.14
CA GLY A 149 3.22 -9.85 -15.02
C GLY A 149 2.35 -10.79 -15.88
N ALA A 150 2.94 -11.85 -16.42
CA ALA A 150 2.22 -12.86 -17.20
C ALA A 150 1.18 -13.62 -16.36
N TYR A 151 1.46 -13.92 -15.09
CA TYR A 151 0.47 -14.49 -14.18
C TYR A 151 -0.70 -13.55 -13.93
N LEU A 152 -0.45 -12.25 -13.71
CA LEU A 152 -1.52 -11.27 -13.58
C LEU A 152 -2.39 -11.23 -14.84
N ASP A 153 -1.78 -11.33 -16.02
CA ASP A 153 -2.52 -11.37 -17.30
C ASP A 153 -3.35 -12.65 -17.44
N SER A 154 -2.83 -13.80 -17.05
CA SER A 154 -3.54 -15.08 -17.13
C SER A 154 -4.74 -15.14 -16.18
N GLU A 155 -4.68 -14.43 -15.06
CA GLU A 155 -5.79 -14.30 -14.11
C GLU A 155 -6.77 -13.18 -14.47
N GLY A 156 -6.54 -12.49 -15.60
CA GLY A 156 -7.45 -11.45 -16.10
C GLY A 156 -7.34 -10.10 -15.38
N ALA A 157 -6.22 -9.82 -14.71
CA ALA A 157 -6.02 -8.52 -14.10
C ALA A 157 -5.95 -7.41 -15.17
N PRO A 158 -6.60 -6.25 -14.98
CA PRO A 158 -6.63 -5.18 -15.96
C PRO A 158 -5.24 -4.61 -16.25
N ARG A 159 -4.99 -4.24 -17.50
CA ARG A 159 -3.78 -3.54 -17.96
C ARG A 159 -4.04 -2.04 -18.07
N ASP A 160 -4.41 -1.42 -16.96
CA ASP A 160 -4.79 0.00 -16.89
C ASP A 160 -3.64 0.93 -16.55
N GLY A 161 -2.42 0.42 -16.45
CA GLY A 161 -1.22 1.17 -16.05
C GLY A 161 -1.08 1.36 -14.54
N ARG A 162 -1.98 0.81 -13.73
CA ARG A 162 -1.94 0.91 -12.26
C ARG A 162 -1.23 -0.24 -11.57
N ARG A 163 -0.60 -1.13 -12.34
CA ARG A 163 0.18 -2.21 -11.76
C ARG A 163 1.46 -1.66 -11.18
N SER A 164 1.67 -1.86 -9.90
CA SER A 164 2.89 -1.49 -9.18
C SER A 164 3.66 -2.72 -8.73
N CYS A 165 4.95 -2.53 -8.49
CA CYS A 165 5.83 -3.57 -7.97
C CYS A 165 6.66 -2.99 -6.84
N ILE A 166 6.46 -3.50 -5.65
CA ILE A 166 7.21 -3.08 -4.46
C ILE A 166 8.36 -4.04 -4.27
N VAL A 167 9.57 -3.51 -4.29
CA VAL A 167 10.80 -4.28 -4.13
C VAL A 167 11.69 -3.68 -3.06
N GLU A 168 12.43 -4.53 -2.38
CA GLU A 168 13.46 -4.10 -1.46
C GLU A 168 14.58 -3.35 -2.20
N PRO A 169 15.20 -2.31 -1.63
CA PRO A 169 16.25 -1.53 -2.28
C PRO A 169 17.43 -2.36 -2.82
N PHE A 170 17.91 -3.34 -2.07
CA PHE A 170 18.99 -4.22 -2.52
C PHE A 170 18.59 -5.11 -3.69
N THR A 171 17.36 -5.63 -3.67
CA THR A 171 16.79 -6.36 -4.80
C THR A 171 16.64 -5.46 -6.03
N GLY A 172 16.21 -4.21 -5.84
CA GLY A 172 16.16 -3.21 -6.91
C GLY A 172 17.53 -2.98 -7.55
N ALA A 173 18.59 -2.85 -6.75
CA ALA A 173 19.97 -2.69 -7.25
C ALA A 173 20.44 -3.90 -8.07
N THR A 174 20.14 -5.12 -7.62
CA THR A 174 20.48 -6.35 -8.37
C THR A 174 19.76 -6.45 -9.71
N ILE A 175 18.50 -6.01 -9.77
CA ILE A 175 17.75 -5.99 -11.05
C ILE A 175 18.39 -5.00 -12.02
N VAL A 176 18.69 -3.78 -11.57
CA VAL A 176 19.33 -2.77 -12.40
C VAL A 176 20.69 -3.28 -12.92
N ASP A 177 21.48 -3.93 -12.07
CA ASP A 177 22.74 -4.53 -12.51
C ASP A 177 22.54 -5.63 -13.56
N SER A 178 21.49 -6.44 -13.44
CA SER A 178 21.17 -7.48 -14.44
C SER A 178 20.79 -6.90 -15.82
N LEU A 179 20.34 -5.66 -15.87
CA LEU A 179 19.92 -4.96 -17.08
C LEU A 179 21.05 -4.17 -17.75
N LYS A 180 22.22 -4.07 -17.13
CA LYS A 180 23.34 -3.24 -17.63
C LYS A 180 23.78 -3.57 -19.06
N GLY A 181 23.60 -4.82 -19.50
CA GLY A 181 23.92 -5.24 -20.87
C GLY A 181 22.88 -4.82 -21.92
N LEU A 182 21.70 -4.39 -21.52
CA LEU A 182 20.62 -3.94 -22.39
C LEU A 182 20.61 -2.42 -22.61
N PHE A 183 21.28 -1.69 -21.73
CA PHE A 183 21.39 -0.24 -21.86
C PHE A 183 22.58 0.10 -22.77
N VAL A 184 22.26 0.62 -23.93
CA VAL A 184 23.28 1.36 -24.72
C VAL A 184 23.66 2.57 -23.86
N PRO A 185 24.97 2.87 -23.68
CA PRO A 185 25.37 3.99 -22.83
C PRO A 185 24.80 5.29 -23.39
N SER A 186 23.68 5.72 -22.78
CA SER A 186 23.15 7.05 -23.01
C SER A 186 24.06 8.06 -22.30
N ASP A 187 24.04 9.31 -22.73
CA ASP A 187 24.88 10.39 -22.17
C ASP A 187 24.89 10.47 -20.65
N VAL A 188 23.79 10.03 -20.00
CA VAL A 188 23.67 10.05 -18.55
C VAL A 188 24.52 8.95 -17.91
N ILE A 189 24.45 7.73 -18.42
CA ILE A 189 25.22 6.58 -17.90
C ILE A 189 26.70 6.77 -18.24
N GLY A 190 27.02 7.28 -19.44
CA GLY A 190 28.37 7.63 -19.83
C GLY A 190 29.01 8.67 -18.89
N LYS A 191 28.24 9.68 -18.48
CA LYS A 191 28.71 10.70 -17.52
C LYS A 191 28.90 10.15 -16.11
N GLN A 192 28.05 9.25 -15.65
CA GLN A 192 28.23 8.58 -14.36
C GLN A 192 29.45 7.67 -14.35
N TYR A 193 29.67 6.89 -15.40
CA TYR A 193 30.81 6.03 -15.54
C TYR A 193 32.15 6.83 -15.61
N GLN A 194 32.17 7.95 -16.34
CA GLN A 194 33.33 8.84 -16.43
C GLN A 194 33.64 9.55 -15.09
N LYS A 195 32.64 9.79 -14.26
CA LYS A 195 32.81 10.44 -12.94
C LYS A 195 33.23 9.47 -11.82
N GLY A 196 33.34 8.18 -12.11
CA GLY A 196 33.83 7.18 -11.14
C GLY A 196 32.89 6.94 -9.95
N MET A 197 31.62 7.10 -10.14
CA MET A 197 30.61 6.79 -9.13
C MET A 197 30.30 5.33 -9.13
#